data_293e7200f68f19195da40f5fffc0225a
#
_entry.id   293e7200f68f19195da40f5fffc0225a
#
_cell.length_a   1.000
_cell.length_b   1.000
_cell.length_c   1.000
_cell.angle_alpha   90.00
_cell.angle_beta   90.00
_cell.angle_gamma   90.00
#
_symmetry.space_group_name_H-M   'P 1'
#
loop_
_entity.id
_entity.type
_entity.pdbx_description
1 polymer ?
#
loop_
_entity_poly.entity_id
_entity_poly.type
_entity_poly.pdbx_seq_one_letter_code
_entity_poly.pdbx_strand_id
1 'polypeptide(L)'
;ASRRGYVWHYLANRGLTHISNALTGYRITDVETCYKAFRTDLIKTLPITSSRFGIEIEVTAMLARTPARLIETPVSYSARSFREGKKIRFVDGLWAVYYLGYYNLICPWKKSSRKYFRHVREILGRGEI
;
A
#
# COMPACT_ATOMS: atom_id res chain seq x y z
N ALA A 1 12.42 -24.33 8.34
CA ALA A 1 11.21 -23.58 7.95
C ALA A 1 10.61 -24.25 6.71
N SER A 2 9.43 -24.78 6.85
CA SER A 2 8.83 -25.57 5.79
C SER A 2 8.52 -24.71 4.57
N ARG A 3 8.72 -25.27 3.37
CA ARG A 3 8.24 -24.70 2.10
C ARG A 3 6.77 -24.29 2.17
N ARG A 4 5.96 -24.95 2.98
CA ARG A 4 4.54 -24.63 3.21
C ARG A 4 4.33 -23.20 3.76
N GLY A 5 5.11 -22.79 4.76
CA GLY A 5 4.97 -21.44 5.31
C GLY A 5 5.25 -20.33 4.28
N TYR A 6 6.26 -20.53 3.45
CA TYR A 6 6.56 -19.58 2.35
C TYR A 6 5.44 -19.51 1.32
N VAL A 7 4.90 -20.65 0.92
CA VAL A 7 3.79 -20.72 -0.07
C VAL A 7 2.54 -20.01 0.46
N TRP A 8 2.18 -20.22 1.73
CA TRP A 8 1.03 -19.55 2.34
C TRP A 8 1.20 -18.03 2.41
N HIS A 9 2.38 -17.54 2.78
CA HIS A 9 2.65 -16.11 2.78
C HIS A 9 2.60 -15.51 1.37
N TYR A 10 3.14 -16.22 0.40
CA TYR A 10 3.07 -15.81 -1.00
C TYR A 10 1.63 -15.73 -1.50
N LEU A 11 0.82 -16.76 -1.27
CA LEU A 11 -0.58 -16.78 -1.66
C LEU A 11 -1.42 -15.72 -0.95
N ALA A 12 -1.17 -15.51 0.35
CA ALA A 12 -1.84 -14.48 1.13
C ALA A 12 -1.52 -13.08 0.56
N ASN A 13 -0.25 -12.79 0.30
CA ASN A 13 0.16 -11.53 -0.30
C ASN A 13 -0.43 -11.33 -1.71
N ARG A 14 -0.47 -12.38 -2.52
CA ARG A 14 -1.13 -12.34 -3.83
C ARG A 14 -2.62 -12.03 -3.70
N GLY A 15 -3.31 -12.64 -2.75
CA GLY A 15 -4.71 -12.37 -2.44
C GLY A 15 -4.93 -10.91 -2.01
N LEU A 16 -4.12 -10.42 -1.08
CA LEU A 16 -4.17 -9.01 -0.64
C LEU A 16 -3.94 -8.04 -1.81
N THR A 17 -2.98 -8.35 -2.66
CA THR A 17 -2.67 -7.53 -3.84
C THR A 17 -3.83 -7.50 -4.83
N HIS A 18 -4.47 -8.63 -5.09
CA HIS A 18 -5.66 -8.69 -5.94
C HIS A 18 -6.82 -7.87 -5.38
N ILE A 19 -7.09 -7.97 -4.08
CA ILE A 19 -8.12 -7.18 -3.41
C ILE A 19 -7.78 -5.68 -3.51
N SER A 20 -6.54 -5.32 -3.22
CA SER A 20 -6.07 -3.94 -3.34
C SER A 20 -6.26 -3.40 -4.76
N ASN A 21 -5.87 -4.16 -5.77
CA ASN A 21 -6.04 -3.77 -7.17
C ASN A 21 -7.52 -3.57 -7.55
N ALA A 22 -8.39 -4.46 -7.08
CA ALA A 22 -9.83 -4.34 -7.30
C ALA A 22 -10.42 -3.06 -6.66
N LEU A 23 -9.95 -2.69 -5.47
CA LEU A 23 -10.42 -1.52 -4.73
C LEU A 23 -9.80 -0.20 -5.21
N THR A 24 -8.55 -0.22 -5.64
CA THR A 24 -7.80 0.98 -6.04
C THR A 24 -7.86 1.28 -7.54
N GLY A 25 -8.08 0.27 -8.37
CA GLY A 25 -7.92 0.35 -9.81
C GLY A 25 -6.47 0.28 -10.30
N TYR A 26 -5.50 0.16 -9.42
CA TYR A 26 -4.11 -0.08 -9.78
C TYR A 26 -3.89 -1.54 -10.23
N ARG A 27 -2.78 -1.76 -10.92
CA ARG A 27 -2.31 -3.09 -11.36
C ARG A 27 -0.91 -3.34 -10.84
N ILE A 28 -0.77 -3.37 -9.52
CA ILE A 28 0.51 -3.65 -8.86
C ILE A 28 0.69 -5.15 -8.64
N THR A 29 1.93 -5.56 -8.54
CA THR A 29 2.29 -6.98 -8.35
C THR A 29 2.46 -7.37 -6.88
N ASP A 30 2.75 -6.39 -6.01
CA ASP A 30 2.95 -6.61 -4.58
C ASP A 30 2.56 -5.35 -3.79
N VAL A 31 1.41 -5.40 -3.09
CA VAL A 31 0.92 -4.28 -2.27
C VAL A 31 1.75 -4.07 -0.99
N GLU A 32 2.36 -5.13 -0.49
CA GLU A 32 3.10 -5.13 0.78
C GLU A 32 4.61 -4.82 0.61
N THR A 33 5.07 -4.56 -0.61
CA THR A 33 6.47 -4.19 -0.80
C THR A 33 6.83 -2.93 -0.02
N CYS A 34 7.89 -3.01 0.76
CA CYS A 34 8.37 -1.89 1.58
C CYS A 34 9.19 -0.87 0.76
N TYR A 35 9.64 -1.23 -0.42
CA TYR A 35 10.40 -0.33 -1.29
C TYR A 35 9.46 0.56 -2.08
N LYS A 36 9.22 1.76 -1.55
CA LYS A 36 8.38 2.77 -2.18
C LYS A 36 9.12 4.11 -2.24
N ALA A 37 9.20 4.70 -3.42
CA ALA A 37 9.75 6.03 -3.63
C ALA A 37 8.63 6.99 -4.05
N PHE A 38 8.65 8.20 -3.52
CA PHE A 38 7.60 9.19 -3.74
C PHE A 38 8.18 10.56 -4.10
N ARG A 39 7.41 11.32 -4.85
CA ARG A 39 7.64 12.77 -4.90
C ARG A 39 7.40 13.34 -3.50
N THR A 40 8.31 14.15 -3.04
CA THR A 40 8.26 14.74 -1.68
C THR A 40 6.99 15.54 -1.43
N ASP A 41 6.54 16.31 -2.42
CA ASP A 41 5.33 17.12 -2.33
C ASP A 41 4.05 16.29 -2.23
N LEU A 42 4.05 15.05 -2.74
CA LEU A 42 2.92 14.14 -2.61
C LEU A 42 2.88 13.43 -1.26
N ILE A 43 4.02 13.04 -0.71
CA ILE A 43 4.06 12.26 0.52
C ILE A 43 4.00 13.11 1.79
N LYS A 44 4.57 14.32 1.79
CA LYS A 44 4.60 15.19 2.97
C LYS A 44 3.23 15.61 3.48
N THR A 45 2.26 15.74 2.61
CA THR A 45 0.89 16.16 2.95
C THR A 45 -0.06 15.01 3.15
N LEU A 46 0.39 13.77 2.94
CA LEU A 46 -0.43 12.58 3.16
C LEU A 46 -0.71 12.40 4.66
N PRO A 47 -2.00 12.37 5.08
CA PRO A 47 -2.36 12.21 6.49
C PRO A 47 -2.26 10.74 6.92
N ILE A 48 -1.04 10.24 7.10
CA ILE A 48 -0.77 8.86 7.51
C ILE A 48 -1.27 8.65 8.95
N THR A 49 -2.09 7.64 9.15
CA THR A 49 -2.66 7.27 10.46
C THR A 49 -2.25 5.87 10.90
N SER A 50 -1.84 5.02 9.97
CA SER A 50 -1.42 3.65 10.26
C SER A 50 0.05 3.55 10.64
N SER A 51 0.41 2.40 11.17
CA SER A 51 1.78 2.02 11.49
C SER A 51 2.05 0.60 10.99
N ARG A 52 3.32 0.18 10.97
CA ARG A 52 3.74 -1.16 10.56
C ARG A 52 3.26 -1.46 9.12
N PHE A 53 2.68 -2.63 8.89
CA PHE A 53 2.24 -3.10 7.56
C PHE A 53 1.00 -2.37 7.01
N GLY A 54 0.29 -1.61 7.81
CA GLY A 54 -0.84 -0.81 7.37
C GLY A 54 -0.45 0.39 6.50
N ILE A 55 0.80 0.86 6.63
CA ILE A 55 1.29 2.04 5.89
C ILE A 55 1.28 1.79 4.39
N GLU A 56 1.74 0.64 3.93
CA GLU A 56 1.79 0.29 2.50
C GLU A 56 0.39 0.30 1.88
N ILE A 57 -0.57 -0.24 2.59
CA ILE A 57 -1.97 -0.30 2.16
C ILE A 57 -2.59 1.10 2.17
N GLU A 58 -2.37 1.88 3.25
CA GLU A 58 -2.87 3.25 3.38
C GLU A 58 -2.37 4.15 2.26
N VAL A 59 -1.06 4.17 2.05
CA VAL A 59 -0.43 4.99 1.00
C VAL A 59 -0.95 4.61 -0.38
N THR A 60 -1.04 3.33 -0.69
CA THR A 60 -1.56 2.84 -1.98
C THR A 60 -3.01 3.26 -2.17
N ALA A 61 -3.86 3.07 -1.16
CA ALA A 61 -5.27 3.43 -1.22
C ALA A 61 -5.49 4.94 -1.38
N MET A 62 -4.71 5.74 -0.66
CA MET A 62 -4.83 7.20 -0.72
C MET A 62 -4.35 7.75 -2.06
N LEU A 63 -3.21 7.30 -2.57
CA LEU A 63 -2.70 7.74 -3.88
C LEU A 63 -3.59 7.31 -5.03
N ALA A 64 -4.26 6.16 -4.94
CA ALA A 64 -5.19 5.68 -5.96
C ALA A 64 -6.39 6.62 -6.17
N ARG A 65 -6.71 7.47 -5.20
CA ARG A 65 -7.77 8.48 -5.28
C ARG A 65 -7.30 9.81 -5.88
N THR A 66 -6.06 9.87 -6.32
CA THR A 66 -5.42 11.05 -6.91
C THR A 66 -5.00 10.76 -8.34
N PRO A 67 -4.69 11.80 -9.16
CA PRO A 67 -4.12 11.60 -10.50
C PRO A 67 -2.66 11.13 -10.50
N ALA A 68 -2.08 10.81 -9.35
CA ALA A 68 -0.69 10.35 -9.25
C ALA A 68 -0.46 9.07 -10.04
N ARG A 69 0.60 9.05 -10.82
CA ARG A 69 1.01 7.87 -11.60
C ARG A 69 1.86 6.95 -10.73
N LEU A 70 1.57 5.68 -10.79
CA LEU A 70 2.34 4.63 -10.11
C LEU A 70 3.13 3.83 -11.13
N ILE A 71 4.41 3.61 -10.85
CA ILE A 71 5.32 2.81 -11.68
C ILE A 71 5.97 1.76 -10.80
N GLU A 72 5.99 0.52 -11.24
CA GLU A 72 6.73 -0.56 -10.59
C GLU A 72 8.06 -0.79 -11.28
N THR A 73 9.10 -1.03 -10.49
CA THR A 73 10.44 -1.40 -10.96
C THR A 73 10.85 -2.72 -10.30
N PRO A 74 11.37 -3.70 -11.06
CA PRO A 74 11.83 -4.95 -10.48
C PRO A 74 12.96 -4.73 -9.46
N VAL A 75 12.87 -5.46 -8.35
CA VAL A 75 13.91 -5.48 -7.32
C VAL A 75 14.27 -6.92 -6.97
N SER A 76 15.52 -7.14 -6.59
CA SER A 76 15.94 -8.44 -6.07
C SER A 76 15.44 -8.63 -4.66
N TYR A 77 14.86 -9.78 -4.38
CA TYR A 77 14.34 -10.13 -3.07
C TYR A 77 14.81 -11.51 -2.62
N SER A 78 15.38 -11.57 -1.42
CA SER A 78 15.73 -12.80 -0.74
C SER A 78 14.91 -12.93 0.53
N ALA A 79 14.00 -13.89 0.58
CA ALA A 79 13.13 -14.11 1.73
C ALA A 79 13.93 -14.54 2.97
N ARG A 80 13.75 -13.81 4.08
CA ARG A 80 14.31 -14.19 5.38
C ARG A 80 13.50 -15.30 6.04
N SER A 81 14.17 -16.25 6.69
CA SER A 81 13.55 -17.24 7.56
C SER A 81 13.21 -16.62 8.93
N PHE A 82 12.43 -17.34 9.75
CA PHE A 82 12.20 -16.94 11.14
C PHE A 82 13.50 -16.82 11.95
N ARG A 83 14.50 -17.65 11.64
CA ARG A 83 15.84 -17.57 12.25
C ARG A 83 16.58 -16.29 11.89
N GLU A 84 16.32 -15.72 10.71
CA GLU A 84 16.92 -14.50 10.18
C GLU A 84 16.10 -13.24 10.50
N GLY A 85 15.12 -13.32 11.40
CA GLY A 85 14.34 -12.19 11.89
C GLY A 85 13.05 -11.91 11.13
N LYS A 86 12.46 -12.90 10.46
CA LYS A 86 11.13 -12.79 9.87
C LYS A 86 10.09 -12.65 11.00
N LYS A 87 9.39 -11.50 11.05
CA LYS A 87 8.44 -11.16 12.13
C LYS A 87 6.97 -11.15 11.69
N ILE A 88 6.66 -11.61 10.48
CA ILE A 88 5.29 -11.60 9.95
C ILE A 88 4.52 -12.82 10.49
N ARG A 89 3.35 -12.55 11.10
CA ARG A 89 2.45 -13.56 11.65
C ARG A 89 1.13 -13.60 10.89
N PHE A 90 0.34 -14.65 11.06
CA PHE A 90 -1.02 -14.78 10.51
C PHE A 90 -1.92 -13.60 10.91
N VAL A 91 -1.79 -13.11 12.14
CA VAL A 91 -2.52 -11.93 12.64
C VAL A 91 -2.25 -10.68 11.79
N ASP A 92 -1.02 -10.52 11.30
CA ASP A 92 -0.66 -9.38 10.42
C ASP A 92 -1.45 -9.44 9.11
N GLY A 93 -1.72 -10.64 8.59
CA GLY A 93 -2.57 -10.84 7.42
C GLY A 93 -4.03 -10.43 7.65
N LEU A 94 -4.57 -10.74 8.84
CA LEU A 94 -5.92 -10.30 9.22
C LEU A 94 -6.02 -8.78 9.34
N TRP A 95 -5.01 -8.16 9.95
CA TRP A 95 -4.92 -6.69 10.01
C TRP A 95 -4.81 -6.07 8.61
N ALA A 96 -4.06 -6.69 7.70
CA ALA A 96 -3.95 -6.22 6.31
C ALA A 96 -5.31 -6.22 5.60
N VAL A 97 -6.12 -7.25 5.76
CA VAL A 97 -7.49 -7.31 5.22
C VAL A 97 -8.37 -6.19 5.81
N TYR A 98 -8.29 -5.98 7.12
CA TYR A 98 -9.00 -4.87 7.77
C TYR A 98 -8.57 -3.51 7.21
N TYR A 99 -7.27 -3.26 7.06
CA TYR A 99 -6.75 -2.02 6.50
C TYR A 99 -7.16 -1.82 5.04
N LEU A 100 -7.18 -2.87 4.23
CA LEU A 100 -7.70 -2.79 2.86
C LEU A 100 -9.13 -2.28 2.82
N GLY A 101 -10.01 -2.82 3.65
CA GLY A 101 -11.38 -2.34 3.76
C GLY A 101 -11.46 -0.90 4.27
N TYR A 102 -10.80 -0.62 5.38
CA TYR A 102 -10.86 0.68 6.03
C TYR A 102 -10.31 1.81 5.14
N TYR A 103 -9.10 1.66 4.59
CA TYR A 103 -8.47 2.73 3.82
C TYR A 103 -9.06 2.91 2.42
N ASN A 104 -9.71 1.92 1.86
CA ASN A 104 -10.36 2.05 0.55
C ASN A 104 -11.85 2.45 0.63
N LEU A 105 -12.57 2.05 1.68
CA LEU A 105 -14.02 2.23 1.78
C LEU A 105 -14.43 3.32 2.76
N ILE A 106 -13.70 3.53 3.85
CA ILE A 106 -14.06 4.46 4.92
C ILE A 106 -13.18 5.71 4.92
N CYS A 107 -11.87 5.52 4.96
CA CYS A 107 -10.91 6.60 5.10
C CYS A 107 -11.02 7.70 4.01
N PRO A 108 -11.32 7.39 2.74
CA PRO A 108 -11.44 8.43 1.71
C PRO A 108 -12.51 9.47 1.96
N TRP A 109 -13.53 9.13 2.75
CA TRP A 109 -14.62 10.04 3.10
C TRP A 109 -14.27 11.03 4.22
N LYS A 110 -13.17 10.82 4.92
CA LYS A 110 -12.72 11.74 5.96
C LYS A 110 -12.32 13.10 5.38
N LYS A 111 -12.56 14.15 6.15
CA LYS A 111 -12.22 15.54 5.76
C LYS A 111 -10.74 15.72 5.44
N SER A 112 -9.86 15.11 6.24
CA SER A 112 -8.40 15.15 6.02
C SER A 112 -7.99 14.48 4.70
N SER A 113 -8.58 13.33 4.37
CA SER A 113 -8.33 12.62 3.12
C SER A 113 -8.80 13.44 1.91
N ARG A 114 -9.97 14.02 1.99
CA ARG A 114 -10.53 14.87 0.91
C ARG A 114 -9.72 16.12 0.68
N LYS A 115 -9.20 16.73 1.74
CA LYS A 115 -8.26 17.85 1.68
C LYS A 115 -6.98 17.45 0.96
N TYR A 116 -6.43 16.29 1.32
CA TYR A 116 -5.24 15.75 0.68
C TYR A 116 -5.46 15.50 -0.81
N PHE A 117 -6.55 14.87 -1.22
CA PHE A 117 -6.87 14.61 -2.63
C PHE A 117 -6.95 15.90 -3.45
N ARG A 118 -7.57 16.92 -2.89
CA ARG A 118 -7.64 18.24 -3.53
C ARG A 118 -6.26 18.85 -3.73
N HIS A 119 -5.44 18.82 -2.68
CA HIS A 119 -4.08 19.35 -2.72
C HIS A 119 -3.21 18.67 -3.78
N VAL A 120 -3.28 17.34 -3.86
CA VAL A 120 -2.54 16.58 -4.88
C VAL A 120 -2.99 16.93 -6.30
N ARG A 121 -4.28 17.09 -6.52
CA ARG A 121 -4.80 17.53 -7.83
C ARG A 121 -4.28 18.90 -8.23
N GLU A 122 -4.20 19.83 -7.29
CA GLU A 122 -3.63 21.16 -7.53
C GLU A 122 -2.15 21.12 -7.88
N ILE A 123 -1.37 20.30 -7.15
CA ILE A 123 0.07 20.12 -7.43
C ILE A 123 0.30 19.52 -8.81
N LEU A 124 -0.42 18.45 -9.14
CA LEU A 124 -0.24 17.74 -10.41
C LEU A 124 -0.80 18.53 -11.60
N GLY A 125 -1.89 19.25 -11.41
CA GLY A 125 -2.46 20.13 -12.45
C GLY A 125 -1.57 21.32 -12.82
N ARG A 126 -0.73 21.79 -11.91
CA ARG A 126 0.26 22.86 -12.19
C ARG A 126 1.46 22.38 -12.99
N GLY A 127 1.72 21.07 -13.01
CA GLY A 127 2.84 20.48 -13.73
C GLY A 127 2.57 20.18 -15.22
N GLU A 128 1.35 20.38 -15.69
CA GLU A 128 0.91 20.09 -17.06
C GLU A 128 0.88 21.33 -17.97
N ILE A 129 1.51 22.39 -17.55
CA ILE A 129 1.65 23.60 -18.40
C ILE A 129 2.99 23.55 -19.11
#